data_178ee7c8051513c3b4243732840005cb
#
_entry.id   178ee7c8051513c3b4243732840005cb
#
_cell.length_a   1.000
_cell.length_b   1.000
_cell.length_c   1.000
_cell.angle_alpha   90.00
_cell.angle_beta   90.00
_cell.angle_gamma   90.00
#
_symmetry.space_group_name_H-M   'P 1'
#
loop_
_entity.id
_entity.type
_entity.pdbx_description
1 polymer ?
#
loop_
_entity_poly.entity_id
_entity_poly.type
_entity_poly.pdbx_seq_one_letter_code
_entity_poly.pdbx_strand_id
1 'polypeptide(L)'
;IKINARRIFSLLIPFFFFTSVHAEQTAAPAKPVTVEAKNETFAPQHPDQYLSWKATSEQSERVDALAEDPRLVILWAGYPFSRDYNKPRGHAFAVTDVRETLRTGAPKNAEDGPLPMACWSCKSPDVARLIQKDGEDGYFHGKWARGGPEIVNNLGCADCHNTASPEFAKGKPELTLSRPYAARAMEAIGKPFEKAGRFDQQSMVCGQCHVEYYFKGDGKYLTFPWD
;
A
#
# COMPACT_ATOMS: atom_id res chain seq x y z
N ILE A 1 6.27 -83.39 24.67
CA ILE A 1 6.73 -82.00 24.57
C ILE A 1 5.51 -81.13 24.70
N LYS A 2 5.35 -80.45 25.87
CA LYS A 2 4.22 -79.53 26.12
C LYS A 2 4.68 -78.12 25.77
N ILE A 3 3.98 -77.46 24.87
CA ILE A 3 4.18 -76.08 24.51
C ILE A 3 3.13 -75.25 25.22
N ASN A 4 3.56 -74.34 26.11
CA ASN A 4 2.73 -73.41 26.85
C ASN A 4 2.41 -72.21 25.95
N ALA A 5 1.12 -71.97 25.67
CA ALA A 5 0.67 -70.78 25.01
C ALA A 5 0.51 -69.61 26.02
N ARG A 6 1.39 -68.62 25.94
CA ARG A 6 1.25 -67.34 26.67
C ARG A 6 0.23 -66.45 25.92
N ARG A 7 -0.88 -66.14 26.59
CA ARG A 7 -1.84 -65.14 26.15
C ARG A 7 -1.20 -63.76 26.29
N ILE A 8 -1.05 -63.04 25.16
CA ILE A 8 -0.71 -61.65 25.14
C ILE A 8 -2.01 -60.83 25.15
N PHE A 9 -2.27 -60.15 26.26
CA PHE A 9 -3.37 -59.18 26.37
C PHE A 9 -2.89 -57.87 25.69
N SER A 10 -3.42 -57.60 24.50
CA SER A 10 -3.27 -56.29 23.87
C SER A 10 -4.22 -55.29 24.51
N LEU A 11 -3.67 -54.37 25.27
CA LEU A 11 -4.38 -53.19 25.74
C LEU A 11 -4.57 -52.20 24.55
N LEU A 12 -5.75 -52.10 24.01
CA LEU A 12 -6.16 -51.06 23.07
C LEU A 12 -6.44 -49.80 23.89
N ILE A 13 -5.51 -48.81 23.81
CA ILE A 13 -5.72 -47.47 24.31
C ILE A 13 -6.44 -46.71 23.22
N PRO A 14 -7.68 -46.16 23.44
CA PRO A 14 -8.29 -45.31 22.45
C PRO A 14 -7.61 -43.95 22.43
N PHE A 15 -6.95 -43.64 21.32
CA PHE A 15 -6.47 -42.29 21.03
C PHE A 15 -7.66 -41.39 20.74
N PHE A 16 -8.07 -40.57 21.70
CA PHE A 16 -8.98 -39.47 21.46
C PHE A 16 -8.20 -38.35 20.74
N PHE A 17 -8.45 -38.18 19.44
CA PHE A 17 -8.05 -37.01 18.71
C PHE A 17 -8.96 -35.84 19.16
N PHE A 18 -8.43 -34.98 20.03
CA PHE A 18 -9.01 -33.66 20.26
C PHE A 18 -8.70 -32.80 19.03
N THR A 19 -9.63 -32.71 18.10
CA THR A 19 -9.62 -31.66 17.08
C THR A 19 -9.97 -30.35 17.78
N SER A 20 -8.94 -29.55 18.06
CA SER A 20 -9.13 -28.16 18.47
C SER A 20 -9.70 -27.39 17.28
N VAL A 21 -11.01 -27.20 17.27
CA VAL A 21 -11.66 -26.22 16.37
C VAL A 21 -11.21 -24.85 16.88
N HIS A 22 -10.19 -24.27 16.26
CA HIS A 22 -9.93 -22.85 16.41
C HIS A 22 -11.08 -22.14 15.73
N ALA A 23 -11.99 -21.61 16.52
CA ALA A 23 -12.96 -20.64 16.04
C ALA A 23 -12.16 -19.40 15.63
N GLU A 24 -12.02 -19.20 14.32
CA GLU A 24 -11.53 -17.96 13.74
C GLU A 24 -12.49 -16.86 14.19
N GLN A 25 -12.09 -16.09 15.18
CA GLN A 25 -12.81 -14.90 15.59
C GLN A 25 -12.75 -13.90 14.44
N THR A 26 -13.74 -13.94 13.56
CA THR A 26 -13.96 -12.86 12.60
C THR A 26 -14.26 -11.60 13.42
N ALA A 27 -13.25 -10.75 13.55
CA ALA A 27 -13.43 -9.42 14.11
C ALA A 27 -14.57 -8.74 13.34
N ALA A 28 -15.53 -8.17 14.05
CA ALA A 28 -16.59 -7.40 13.44
C ALA A 28 -15.96 -6.33 12.55
N PRO A 29 -16.49 -6.08 11.34
CA PRO A 29 -15.93 -5.08 10.45
C PRO A 29 -15.89 -3.73 11.17
N ALA A 30 -14.71 -3.17 11.31
CA ALA A 30 -14.54 -1.83 11.86
C ALA A 30 -15.41 -0.87 11.06
N LYS A 31 -16.13 0.04 11.76
CA LYS A 31 -16.93 1.06 11.08
C LYS A 31 -16.04 1.80 10.10
N PRO A 32 -16.51 2.04 8.86
CA PRO A 32 -15.71 2.77 7.87
C PRO A 32 -15.32 4.13 8.44
N VAL A 33 -14.03 4.32 8.63
CA VAL A 33 -13.47 5.61 9.02
C VAL A 33 -13.36 6.43 7.74
N THR A 34 -14.17 7.48 7.64
CA THR A 34 -14.08 8.40 6.51
C THR A 34 -12.79 9.21 6.65
N VAL A 35 -11.79 8.82 5.90
CA VAL A 35 -10.52 9.55 5.80
C VAL A 35 -10.73 10.78 4.93
N GLU A 36 -10.52 11.98 5.49
CA GLU A 36 -10.47 13.20 4.69
C GLU A 36 -9.17 13.20 3.86
N ALA A 37 -9.31 13.22 2.56
CA ALA A 37 -8.21 13.14 1.61
C ALA A 37 -7.73 14.51 1.10
N LYS A 38 -8.52 15.56 1.30
CA LYS A 38 -8.22 16.92 0.80
C LYS A 38 -7.30 17.64 1.77
N ASN A 39 -6.09 17.94 1.31
CA ASN A 39 -5.09 18.62 2.14
C ASN A 39 -5.50 20.01 2.58
N GLU A 40 -6.28 20.73 1.78
CA GLU A 40 -6.79 22.08 2.06
C GLU A 40 -7.63 22.11 3.32
N THR A 41 -8.33 21.02 3.65
CA THR A 41 -9.15 20.89 4.86
C THR A 41 -8.33 21.03 6.13
N PHE A 42 -7.04 20.68 6.08
CA PHE A 42 -6.14 20.71 7.24
C PHE A 42 -5.32 22.01 7.38
N ALA A 43 -5.40 22.89 6.39
CA ALA A 43 -4.66 24.14 6.40
C ALA A 43 -4.87 25.01 7.65
N PRO A 44 -6.10 25.13 8.20
CA PRO A 44 -6.33 25.94 9.40
C PRO A 44 -5.67 25.38 10.69
N GLN A 45 -5.57 24.04 10.80
CA GLN A 45 -5.00 23.37 11.99
C GLN A 45 -3.49 23.15 11.86
N HIS A 46 -2.98 23.04 10.62
CA HIS A 46 -1.58 22.72 10.32
C HIS A 46 -1.03 23.64 9.22
N PRO A 47 -1.01 24.97 9.41
CA PRO A 47 -0.71 25.91 8.33
C PRO A 47 0.70 25.74 7.76
N ASP A 48 1.71 25.56 8.59
CA ASP A 48 3.10 25.44 8.13
C ASP A 48 3.33 24.13 7.36
N GLN A 49 2.74 23.03 7.82
CA GLN A 49 2.82 21.73 7.16
C GLN A 49 2.06 21.74 5.83
N TYR A 50 0.89 22.39 5.80
CA TYR A 50 0.15 22.57 4.56
C TYR A 50 0.93 23.42 3.54
N LEU A 51 1.55 24.53 3.97
CA LEU A 51 2.39 25.36 3.10
C LEU A 51 3.60 24.57 2.58
N SER A 52 4.24 23.79 3.44
CA SER A 52 5.35 22.91 3.04
C SER A 52 4.90 21.86 2.00
N TRP A 53 3.74 21.22 2.21
CA TRP A 53 3.17 20.32 1.21
C TRP A 53 2.85 21.05 -0.09
N LYS A 54 2.21 22.22 -0.02
CA LYS A 54 1.84 23.04 -1.18
C LYS A 54 3.08 23.48 -1.97
N ALA A 55 4.18 23.76 -1.30
CA ALA A 55 5.45 24.10 -1.97
C ALA A 55 5.94 23.00 -2.91
N THR A 56 5.53 21.73 -2.71
CA THR A 56 5.85 20.65 -3.66
C THR A 56 5.18 20.85 -5.03
N SER A 57 4.23 21.78 -5.16
CA SER A 57 3.62 22.16 -6.44
C SER A 57 4.34 23.29 -7.18
N GLU A 58 5.33 23.93 -6.57
CA GLU A 58 6.06 25.06 -7.20
C GLU A 58 6.89 24.60 -8.39
N GLN A 59 7.47 23.42 -8.32
CA GLN A 59 8.19 22.83 -9.46
C GLN A 59 7.20 22.15 -10.40
N SER A 60 6.51 22.95 -11.20
CA SER A 60 5.46 22.47 -12.09
C SER A 60 5.95 22.05 -13.48
N GLU A 61 7.17 22.43 -13.86
CA GLU A 61 7.76 22.08 -15.15
C GLU A 61 7.99 20.57 -15.26
N ARG A 62 7.64 20.01 -16.40
CA ARG A 62 7.97 18.62 -16.75
C ARG A 62 9.29 18.57 -17.47
N VAL A 63 10.15 17.71 -16.99
CA VAL A 63 11.47 17.49 -17.59
C VAL A 63 11.53 16.06 -18.08
N ASP A 64 11.66 15.88 -19.38
CA ASP A 64 11.86 14.58 -20.01
C ASP A 64 13.30 14.10 -19.79
N ALA A 65 13.42 13.13 -18.87
CA ALA A 65 14.74 12.58 -18.53
C ALA A 65 15.36 11.78 -19.68
N LEU A 66 14.56 11.25 -20.59
CA LEU A 66 15.10 10.53 -21.78
C LEU A 66 15.63 11.51 -22.81
N ALA A 67 15.05 12.70 -22.92
CA ALA A 67 15.59 13.76 -23.78
C ALA A 67 16.89 14.35 -23.21
N GLU A 68 16.98 14.49 -21.86
CA GLU A 68 18.22 14.97 -21.23
C GLU A 68 19.37 13.97 -21.30
N ASP A 69 19.06 12.67 -21.11
CA ASP A 69 20.05 11.60 -21.21
C ASP A 69 19.51 10.41 -22.02
N PRO A 70 19.70 10.43 -23.36
CA PRO A 70 19.21 9.37 -24.23
C PRO A 70 19.77 7.96 -23.93
N ARG A 71 20.88 7.86 -23.18
CA ARG A 71 21.45 6.57 -22.75
C ARG A 71 20.51 5.79 -21.83
N LEU A 72 19.63 6.48 -21.13
CA LEU A 72 18.61 5.86 -20.27
C LEU A 72 17.66 4.94 -21.07
N VAL A 73 17.41 5.23 -22.33
CA VAL A 73 16.61 4.36 -23.21
C VAL A 73 17.23 2.97 -23.33
N ILE A 74 18.57 2.90 -23.42
CA ILE A 74 19.31 1.63 -23.50
C ILE A 74 19.34 0.95 -22.13
N LEU A 75 19.63 1.71 -21.08
CA LEU A 75 19.69 1.20 -19.71
C LEU A 75 18.36 0.57 -19.27
N TRP A 76 17.26 1.16 -19.69
CA TRP A 76 15.90 0.68 -19.34
C TRP A 76 15.24 -0.12 -20.47
N ALA A 77 16.01 -0.61 -21.44
CA ALA A 77 15.48 -1.42 -22.54
C ALA A 77 14.68 -2.64 -21.99
N GLY A 78 13.49 -2.83 -22.51
CA GLY A 78 12.56 -3.86 -22.01
C GLY A 78 11.64 -3.44 -20.87
N TYR A 79 11.87 -2.28 -20.25
CA TYR A 79 10.97 -1.70 -19.24
C TYR A 79 10.15 -0.54 -19.83
N PRO A 80 8.94 -0.27 -19.32
CA PRO A 80 8.12 0.86 -19.78
C PRO A 80 8.81 2.22 -19.64
N PHE A 81 9.79 2.36 -18.76
CA PHE A 81 10.59 3.56 -18.54
C PHE A 81 11.40 3.99 -19.77
N SER A 82 11.73 3.06 -20.66
CA SER A 82 12.42 3.38 -21.92
C SER A 82 11.54 4.13 -22.94
N ARG A 83 10.22 4.19 -22.71
CA ARG A 83 9.28 4.87 -23.61
C ARG A 83 8.97 6.29 -23.16
N ASP A 84 8.91 6.51 -21.84
CA ASP A 84 8.55 7.79 -21.24
C ASP A 84 9.01 7.81 -19.79
N TYR A 85 9.84 8.75 -19.45
CA TYR A 85 10.29 8.96 -18.07
C TYR A 85 10.52 10.43 -17.81
N ASN A 86 9.56 11.05 -17.16
CA ASN A 86 9.71 12.41 -16.67
C ASN A 86 10.34 12.41 -15.28
N LYS A 87 11.16 13.39 -14.98
CA LYS A 87 11.69 13.59 -13.62
C LYS A 87 10.53 13.74 -12.65
N PRO A 88 10.58 13.06 -11.48
CA PRO A 88 9.53 13.20 -10.47
C PRO A 88 9.41 14.66 -10.03
N ARG A 89 8.19 15.16 -9.96
CA ARG A 89 7.87 16.45 -9.35
C ARG A 89 7.57 16.24 -7.86
N GLY A 90 6.80 16.98 -7.19
CA GLY A 90 6.48 16.77 -5.78
C GLY A 90 5.22 15.90 -5.57
N HIS A 91 4.88 15.61 -4.33
CA HIS A 91 3.68 14.85 -3.94
C HIS A 91 2.39 15.46 -4.49
N ALA A 92 2.35 16.77 -4.65
CA ALA A 92 1.21 17.48 -5.24
C ALA A 92 0.90 17.07 -6.70
N PHE A 93 1.80 16.39 -7.39
CA PHE A 93 1.62 15.93 -8.77
C PHE A 93 1.51 14.42 -8.91
N ALA A 94 1.49 13.66 -7.80
CA ALA A 94 1.59 12.20 -7.85
C ALA A 94 0.54 11.52 -8.73
N VAL A 95 -0.72 11.97 -8.69
CA VAL A 95 -1.80 11.44 -9.54
C VAL A 95 -1.69 11.99 -10.96
N THR A 96 -1.44 13.29 -11.11
CA THR A 96 -1.34 13.94 -12.40
C THR A 96 -0.22 13.33 -13.24
N ASP A 97 0.96 13.17 -12.65
CA ASP A 97 2.12 12.64 -13.36
C ASP A 97 1.93 11.21 -13.84
N VAL A 98 1.33 10.33 -13.00
CA VAL A 98 1.10 8.96 -13.43
C VAL A 98 0.00 8.84 -14.49
N ARG A 99 -0.95 9.76 -14.52
CA ARG A 99 -1.99 9.80 -15.56
C ARG A 99 -1.50 10.30 -16.89
N GLU A 100 -0.59 11.25 -16.88
CA GLU A 100 -0.16 11.96 -18.07
C GLU A 100 1.13 11.36 -18.69
N THR A 101 1.70 10.28 -18.13
CA THR A 101 2.81 9.57 -18.77
C THR A 101 2.33 8.71 -19.94
N LEU A 102 3.14 8.61 -21.00
CA LEU A 102 2.82 7.79 -22.18
C LEU A 102 2.76 6.30 -21.87
N ARG A 103 3.48 5.84 -20.82
CA ARG A 103 3.50 4.44 -20.41
C ARG A 103 2.23 4.00 -19.68
N THR A 104 1.54 4.91 -18.99
CA THR A 104 0.30 4.64 -18.29
C THR A 104 -0.90 5.25 -18.99
N GLY A 105 -0.82 6.55 -19.28
CA GLY A 105 -1.93 7.34 -19.80
C GLY A 105 -3.09 7.45 -18.80
N ALA A 106 -4.01 8.39 -19.04
CA ALA A 106 -5.24 8.45 -18.28
C ALA A 106 -6.15 7.27 -18.66
N PRO A 107 -6.75 6.56 -17.69
CA PRO A 107 -7.67 5.47 -18.00
C PRO A 107 -8.94 6.02 -18.63
N LYS A 108 -9.41 5.39 -19.69
CA LYS A 108 -10.65 5.75 -20.41
C LYS A 108 -11.85 4.96 -19.89
N ASN A 109 -11.61 3.74 -19.47
CA ASN A 109 -12.61 2.84 -18.90
C ASN A 109 -11.93 1.78 -18.03
N ALA A 110 -12.68 0.94 -17.32
CA ALA A 110 -12.15 -0.05 -16.39
C ALA A 110 -11.27 -1.13 -17.03
N GLU A 111 -11.34 -1.30 -18.33
CA GLU A 111 -10.59 -2.32 -19.09
C GLU A 111 -9.36 -1.76 -19.80
N ASP A 112 -9.16 -0.42 -19.74
CA ASP A 112 -8.08 0.25 -20.44
C ASP A 112 -6.72 -0.03 -19.78
N GLY A 113 -5.70 -0.23 -20.64
CA GLY A 113 -4.30 -0.38 -20.26
C GLY A 113 -3.91 -1.76 -19.69
N PRO A 114 -2.62 -2.10 -19.78
CA PRO A 114 -2.09 -3.38 -19.32
C PRO A 114 -1.72 -3.40 -17.83
N LEU A 115 -1.62 -2.21 -17.18
CA LEU A 115 -1.08 -2.09 -15.84
C LEU A 115 -2.08 -2.61 -14.78
N PRO A 116 -1.59 -3.24 -13.70
CA PRO A 116 -2.41 -3.68 -12.59
C PRO A 116 -2.84 -2.51 -11.70
N MET A 117 -3.91 -2.71 -10.93
CA MET A 117 -4.41 -1.76 -9.93
C MET A 117 -3.32 -1.38 -8.89
N ALA A 118 -2.41 -2.31 -8.59
CA ALA A 118 -1.28 -2.12 -7.70
C ALA A 118 -0.42 -0.88 -8.04
N CYS A 119 -0.36 -0.45 -9.29
CA CYS A 119 0.40 0.73 -9.71
C CYS A 119 -0.10 2.05 -9.06
N TRP A 120 -1.34 2.09 -8.57
CA TRP A 120 -1.88 3.21 -7.83
C TRP A 120 -1.44 3.28 -6.37
N SER A 121 -0.98 2.17 -5.78
CA SER A 121 -0.79 2.03 -4.34
C SER A 121 0.04 3.13 -3.67
N CYS A 122 0.98 3.73 -4.39
CA CYS A 122 1.89 4.78 -3.91
C CYS A 122 1.54 6.17 -4.47
N LYS A 123 0.29 6.46 -4.83
CA LYS A 123 -0.05 7.69 -5.56
C LYS A 123 -1.09 8.58 -4.89
N SER A 124 -1.89 8.05 -3.96
CA SER A 124 -3.05 8.79 -3.47
C SER A 124 -3.56 8.26 -2.13
N PRO A 125 -4.08 9.10 -1.24
CA PRO A 125 -4.81 8.69 -0.04
C PRO A 125 -6.12 7.96 -0.37
N ASP A 126 -6.67 8.13 -1.57
CA ASP A 126 -7.85 7.39 -2.04
C ASP A 126 -7.63 5.88 -2.06
N VAL A 127 -6.38 5.43 -2.15
CA VAL A 127 -6.02 4.01 -2.11
C VAL A 127 -6.44 3.35 -0.79
N ALA A 128 -6.20 4.00 0.35
CA ALA A 128 -6.62 3.48 1.65
C ALA A 128 -8.14 3.32 1.72
N ARG A 129 -8.89 4.28 1.20
CA ARG A 129 -10.36 4.23 1.08
C ARG A 129 -10.82 3.07 0.19
N LEU A 130 -10.16 2.87 -0.94
CA LEU A 130 -10.51 1.77 -1.86
C LEU A 130 -10.20 0.40 -1.26
N ILE A 131 -9.07 0.24 -0.58
CA ILE A 131 -8.75 -0.99 0.14
C ILE A 131 -9.79 -1.26 1.24
N GLN A 132 -10.22 -0.22 1.95
CA GLN A 132 -11.26 -0.37 2.97
C GLN A 132 -12.62 -0.77 2.37
N LYS A 133 -12.97 -0.21 1.21
CA LYS A 133 -14.24 -0.49 0.51
C LYS A 133 -14.28 -1.90 -0.09
N ASP A 134 -13.23 -2.31 -0.77
CA ASP A 134 -13.20 -3.51 -1.61
C ASP A 134 -12.52 -4.71 -0.91
N GLY A 135 -11.89 -4.47 0.24
CA GLY A 135 -10.90 -5.38 0.81
C GLY A 135 -9.59 -5.34 0.02
N GLU A 136 -8.53 -5.88 0.59
CA GLU A 136 -7.22 -5.86 -0.05
C GLU A 136 -7.22 -6.69 -1.35
N ASP A 137 -7.80 -7.89 -1.30
CA ASP A 137 -7.98 -8.74 -2.48
C ASP A 137 -8.76 -8.02 -3.58
N GLY A 138 -9.89 -7.43 -3.26
CA GLY A 138 -10.72 -6.70 -4.20
C GLY A 138 -10.00 -5.49 -4.80
N TYR A 139 -9.19 -4.79 -4.00
CA TYR A 139 -8.40 -3.67 -4.48
C TYR A 139 -7.35 -4.11 -5.51
N PHE A 140 -6.58 -5.14 -5.25
CA PHE A 140 -5.53 -5.59 -6.16
C PHE A 140 -6.07 -6.28 -7.41
N HIS A 141 -7.27 -6.86 -7.35
CA HIS A 141 -7.91 -7.43 -8.53
C HIS A 141 -8.33 -6.34 -9.52
N GLY A 142 -7.90 -6.48 -10.74
CA GLY A 142 -8.28 -5.60 -11.84
C GLY A 142 -7.13 -4.79 -12.41
N LYS A 143 -7.49 -3.97 -13.39
CA LYS A 143 -6.55 -3.15 -14.13
C LYS A 143 -6.45 -1.76 -13.54
N TRP A 144 -5.36 -1.10 -13.83
CA TRP A 144 -5.07 0.29 -13.48
C TRP A 144 -6.22 1.26 -13.82
N ALA A 145 -6.87 1.05 -14.97
CA ALA A 145 -7.98 1.86 -15.44
C ALA A 145 -9.16 1.94 -14.44
N ARG A 146 -9.41 0.87 -13.66
CA ARG A 146 -10.48 0.83 -12.66
C ARG A 146 -10.33 1.93 -11.59
N GLY A 147 -9.10 2.23 -11.20
CA GLY A 147 -8.81 3.26 -10.20
C GLY A 147 -8.98 4.69 -10.71
N GLY A 148 -8.93 4.89 -12.01
CA GLY A 148 -8.89 6.22 -12.62
C GLY A 148 -9.99 7.19 -12.20
N PRO A 149 -11.27 6.79 -12.17
CA PRO A 149 -12.36 7.65 -11.73
C PRO A 149 -12.38 7.95 -10.24
N GLU A 150 -11.82 7.07 -9.43
CA GLU A 150 -11.89 7.13 -7.96
C GLU A 150 -10.63 7.69 -7.30
N ILE A 151 -9.50 7.67 -7.99
CA ILE A 151 -8.21 8.16 -7.47
C ILE A 151 -7.96 9.55 -8.04
N VAL A 152 -8.26 10.56 -7.24
CA VAL A 152 -8.25 11.97 -7.67
C VAL A 152 -7.43 12.88 -6.76
N ASN A 153 -7.21 12.49 -5.50
CA ASN A 153 -6.45 13.26 -4.53
C ASN A 153 -4.96 12.89 -4.61
N ASN A 154 -4.10 13.89 -4.75
CA ASN A 154 -2.65 13.67 -4.71
C ASN A 154 -2.18 13.27 -3.31
N LEU A 155 -0.98 12.69 -3.22
CA LEU A 155 -0.35 12.35 -1.95
C LEU A 155 -0.33 13.52 -0.99
N GLY A 156 -0.66 13.26 0.27
CA GLY A 156 -0.76 14.32 1.26
C GLY A 156 -0.86 13.84 2.71
N CYS A 157 -1.53 14.64 3.54
CA CYS A 157 -1.58 14.43 4.99
C CYS A 157 -2.07 13.03 5.38
N ALA A 158 -3.14 12.55 4.74
CA ALA A 158 -3.77 11.27 5.06
C ALA A 158 -2.94 10.03 4.64
N ASP A 159 -1.89 10.19 3.86
CA ASP A 159 -0.98 9.09 3.53
C ASP A 159 -0.03 8.74 4.67
N CYS A 160 0.28 9.71 5.53
CA CYS A 160 1.25 9.57 6.62
C CYS A 160 0.64 9.74 8.01
N HIS A 161 -0.53 10.37 8.11
CA HIS A 161 -1.16 10.73 9.37
C HIS A 161 -2.57 10.13 9.49
N ASN A 162 -2.94 9.76 10.70
CA ASN A 162 -4.31 9.39 11.04
C ASN A 162 -5.19 10.65 11.09
N THR A 163 -5.62 11.13 9.93
CA THR A 163 -6.42 12.36 9.81
C THR A 163 -7.84 12.23 10.37
N ALA A 164 -8.29 11.00 10.64
CA ALA A 164 -9.56 10.73 11.31
C ALA A 164 -9.46 10.82 12.85
N SER A 165 -8.25 10.88 13.40
CA SER A 165 -8.03 11.01 14.83
C SER A 165 -8.48 12.39 15.34
N PRO A 166 -9.24 12.46 16.45
CA PRO A 166 -9.54 13.73 17.11
C PRO A 166 -8.28 14.52 17.52
N GLU A 167 -7.17 13.85 17.77
CA GLU A 167 -5.90 14.47 18.14
C GLU A 167 -5.27 15.19 16.95
N PHE A 168 -5.45 14.67 15.74
CA PHE A 168 -5.02 15.36 14.52
C PHE A 168 -5.70 16.72 14.38
N ALA A 169 -7.01 16.78 14.59
CA ALA A 169 -7.78 18.03 14.56
C ALA A 169 -7.36 19.03 15.65
N LYS A 170 -6.74 18.55 16.74
CA LYS A 170 -6.21 19.39 17.83
C LYS A 170 -4.74 19.82 17.59
N GLY A 171 -4.20 19.60 16.42
CA GLY A 171 -2.82 19.95 16.09
C GLY A 171 -1.77 18.94 16.59
N LYS A 172 -2.19 17.72 16.93
CA LYS A 172 -1.30 16.64 17.38
C LYS A 172 -1.29 15.54 16.31
N PRO A 173 -0.43 15.62 15.30
CA PRO A 173 -0.39 14.64 14.23
C PRO A 173 0.11 13.29 14.76
N GLU A 174 -0.69 12.27 14.50
CA GLU A 174 -0.38 10.88 14.80
C GLU A 174 0.01 10.19 13.49
N LEU A 175 1.19 9.57 13.47
CA LEU A 175 1.66 8.83 12.29
C LEU A 175 0.87 7.53 12.12
N THR A 176 0.65 7.13 10.88
CA THR A 176 0.00 5.86 10.56
C THR A 176 0.55 5.26 9.28
N LEU A 177 0.47 3.93 9.18
CA LEU A 177 0.61 3.25 7.90
C LEU A 177 -0.77 3.12 7.26
N SER A 178 -1.03 3.92 6.24
CA SER A 178 -2.30 3.92 5.52
C SER A 178 -2.43 2.74 4.54
N ARG A 179 -1.36 1.96 4.36
CA ARG A 179 -1.29 0.80 3.46
C ARG A 179 -1.13 -0.49 4.26
N PRO A 180 -2.12 -1.42 4.25
CA PRO A 180 -2.07 -2.67 5.03
C PRO A 180 -0.86 -3.55 4.69
N TYR A 181 -0.45 -3.60 3.42
CA TYR A 181 0.71 -4.37 3.01
C TYR A 181 2.01 -3.88 3.67
N ALA A 182 2.15 -2.57 3.92
CA ALA A 182 3.31 -2.04 4.63
C ALA A 182 3.33 -2.47 6.11
N ALA A 183 2.17 -2.51 6.76
CA ALA A 183 2.04 -3.00 8.13
C ALA A 183 2.47 -4.47 8.23
N ARG A 184 1.97 -5.34 7.34
CA ARG A 184 2.38 -6.75 7.31
C ARG A 184 3.89 -6.92 7.08
N ALA A 185 4.46 -6.15 6.17
CA ALA A 185 5.89 -6.21 5.91
C ALA A 185 6.72 -5.82 7.14
N MET A 186 6.28 -4.85 7.92
CA MET A 186 6.94 -4.48 9.18
C MET A 186 6.79 -5.57 10.24
N GLU A 187 5.64 -6.20 10.34
CA GLU A 187 5.43 -7.34 11.23
C GLU A 187 6.33 -8.54 10.86
N ALA A 188 6.47 -8.82 9.56
CA ALA A 188 7.30 -9.92 9.07
C ALA A 188 8.78 -9.81 9.49
N ILE A 189 9.30 -8.58 9.65
CA ILE A 189 10.66 -8.34 10.15
C ILE A 189 10.72 -8.11 11.66
N GLY A 190 9.64 -8.37 12.39
CA GLY A 190 9.57 -8.23 13.85
C GLY A 190 9.55 -6.77 14.34
N LYS A 191 9.20 -5.82 13.49
CA LYS A 191 9.10 -4.38 13.81
C LYS A 191 7.68 -3.84 13.57
N PRO A 192 6.66 -4.30 14.29
CA PRO A 192 5.31 -3.77 14.13
C PRO A 192 5.28 -2.26 14.40
N PHE A 193 4.55 -1.53 13.58
CA PHE A 193 4.54 -0.06 13.57
C PHE A 193 4.22 0.55 14.93
N GLU A 194 3.23 0.01 15.63
CA GLU A 194 2.74 0.52 16.91
C GLU A 194 3.76 0.36 18.05
N LYS A 195 4.73 -0.56 17.88
CA LYS A 195 5.81 -0.82 18.85
C LYS A 195 7.13 -0.16 18.46
N ALA A 196 7.18 0.42 17.27
CA ALA A 196 8.38 1.06 16.77
C ALA A 196 8.64 2.41 17.46
N GLY A 197 9.91 2.77 17.59
CA GLY A 197 10.29 4.09 18.06
C GLY A 197 9.93 5.19 17.04
N ARG A 198 9.85 6.43 17.49
CA ARG A 198 9.42 7.57 16.64
C ARG A 198 10.18 7.68 15.32
N PHE A 199 11.49 7.50 15.34
CA PHE A 199 12.31 7.60 14.12
C PHE A 199 12.02 6.45 13.14
N ASP A 200 11.82 5.25 13.67
CA ASP A 200 11.43 4.10 12.85
C ASP A 200 10.04 4.34 12.24
N GLN A 201 9.07 4.83 13.01
CA GLN A 201 7.75 5.18 12.50
C GLN A 201 7.82 6.23 11.38
N GLN A 202 8.63 7.28 11.54
CA GLN A 202 8.85 8.28 10.49
C GLN A 202 9.44 7.66 9.22
N SER A 203 10.38 6.75 9.36
CA SER A 203 10.96 6.03 8.22
C SER A 203 9.95 5.11 7.55
N MET A 204 9.14 4.40 8.34
CA MET A 204 8.14 3.45 7.84
C MET A 204 7.03 4.13 7.06
N VAL A 205 6.54 5.32 7.47
CA VAL A 205 5.51 6.03 6.69
C VAL A 205 6.03 6.51 5.33
N CYS A 206 7.31 6.79 5.19
CA CYS A 206 7.94 7.03 3.90
C CYS A 206 8.12 5.70 3.14
N GLY A 207 8.59 4.68 3.84
CA GLY A 207 8.88 3.34 3.31
C GLY A 207 7.66 2.60 2.76
N GLN A 208 6.43 2.96 3.15
CA GLN A 208 5.25 2.35 2.52
C GLN A 208 5.12 2.62 1.02
N CYS A 209 5.85 3.61 0.49
CA CYS A 209 5.88 3.99 -0.92
C CYS A 209 7.32 4.09 -1.47
N HIS A 210 8.28 4.56 -0.66
CA HIS A 210 9.68 4.75 -1.02
C HIS A 210 10.53 3.55 -0.60
N VAL A 211 10.30 2.40 -1.26
CA VAL A 211 10.97 1.14 -0.98
C VAL A 211 10.98 0.31 -2.26
N GLU A 212 11.92 -0.63 -2.38
CA GLU A 212 11.87 -1.65 -3.41
C GLU A 212 10.67 -2.57 -3.17
N TYR A 213 9.90 -2.83 -4.21
CA TYR A 213 8.67 -3.63 -4.16
C TYR A 213 8.58 -4.63 -5.29
N TYR A 214 7.75 -5.65 -5.11
CA TYR A 214 7.46 -6.68 -6.09
C TYR A 214 5.96 -6.90 -6.23
N PHE A 215 5.57 -7.55 -7.32
CA PHE A 215 4.20 -7.99 -7.55
C PHE A 215 4.12 -9.51 -7.38
N LYS A 216 3.37 -9.97 -6.40
CA LYS A 216 3.23 -11.39 -6.05
C LYS A 216 1.94 -11.97 -6.62
N GLY A 217 2.05 -13.18 -7.18
CA GLY A 217 0.91 -13.94 -7.69
C GLY A 217 0.19 -13.31 -8.87
N ASP A 218 -0.92 -13.95 -9.27
CA ASP A 218 -1.75 -13.51 -10.40
C ASP A 218 -2.49 -12.20 -10.12
N GLY A 219 -2.88 -11.97 -8.85
CA GLY A 219 -3.50 -10.73 -8.39
C GLY A 219 -2.57 -9.52 -8.35
N LYS A 220 -1.27 -9.73 -8.59
CA LYS A 220 -0.26 -8.65 -8.54
C LYS A 220 -0.26 -7.89 -7.23
N TYR A 221 -0.35 -8.63 -6.11
CA TYR A 221 -0.21 -8.04 -4.78
C TYR A 221 1.13 -7.35 -4.64
N LEU A 222 1.09 -6.15 -4.06
CA LEU A 222 2.32 -5.44 -3.76
C LEU A 222 2.95 -6.04 -2.50
N THR A 223 4.19 -6.47 -2.62
CA THR A 223 4.99 -7.03 -1.52
C THR A 223 6.37 -6.39 -1.48
N PHE A 224 7.08 -6.60 -0.39
CA PHE A 224 8.45 -6.17 -0.22
C PHE A 224 9.43 -7.36 -0.29
N PRO A 225 10.75 -7.12 -0.40
CA PRO A 225 11.74 -8.18 -0.59
C PRO A 225 11.77 -9.25 0.50
N TRP A 226 11.24 -8.94 1.69
CA TRP A 226 11.23 -9.81 2.88
C TRP A 226 9.84 -10.35 3.26
N ASP A 227 8.80 -10.08 2.45
CA ASP A 227 7.39 -10.41 2.73
C ASP A 227 6.84 -11.53 1.82
#